data_67bba08d4464ba5d018b87560bd6fd57
#
_entry.id   67bba08d4464ba5d018b87560bd6fd57
#
_cell.length_a   1.000
_cell.length_b   1.000
_cell.length_c   1.000
_cell.angle_alpha   90.00
_cell.angle_beta   90.00
_cell.angle_gamma   90.00
#
_symmetry.space_group_name_H-M   'P 1'
#
loop_
_entity.id
_entity.type
_entity.pdbx_description
1 polymer ?
#
loop_
_entity_poly.entity_id
_entity_poly.type
_entity_poly.pdbx_seq_one_letter_code
_entity_poly.pdbx_strand_id
1 'polypeptide(L)'
;MKSMELQQTIEDLKAGDRLALSKFLTHVETSDNPIELVLKLYNKADRTTPIIGVTGFPGAGKSSLINSFISILRSQEKKIGVIAVDPSSLISGGSLLGDRTRMDQHSSDDKVFIRSLSSNGALGGLSQTSFFLSLVMATFDFDYIFVETVGIGQSESDITKLADFSILTLAPGLGDSIQAMKGGVLEIVDLILVNKSDKPESSQTFHQLKSIIDMAQAPDNKNITIMITNEKDCKENTRILTHIENVVEKSTKLGRKKESRLWFVRQILYEKIEKILVDQKIIEKLNEENFNEKEINEIVERIIKDLR
;
A
#
# COMPACT_ATOMS: atom_id res chain seq x y z
N MET A 1 12.16 0.72 -22.87
CA MET A 1 13.62 0.60 -22.61
C MET A 1 14.18 -0.55 -23.44
N LYS A 2 15.35 -0.41 -24.07
CA LYS A 2 16.01 -1.51 -24.80
C LYS A 2 16.44 -2.59 -23.80
N SER A 3 16.44 -3.88 -24.18
CA SER A 3 16.71 -5.01 -23.27
C SER A 3 18.04 -4.87 -22.49
N MET A 4 19.09 -4.37 -23.14
CA MET A 4 20.41 -4.16 -22.55
C MET A 4 20.41 -3.02 -21.50
N GLU A 5 19.68 -1.95 -21.74
CA GLU A 5 19.50 -0.83 -20.82
C GLU A 5 18.70 -1.24 -19.56
N LEU A 6 17.69 -2.10 -19.73
CA LEU A 6 16.92 -2.65 -18.62
C LEU A 6 17.80 -3.51 -17.71
N GLN A 7 18.66 -4.34 -18.29
CA GLN A 7 19.55 -5.20 -17.53
C GLN A 7 20.56 -4.38 -16.70
N GLN A 8 21.16 -3.35 -17.31
CA GLN A 8 22.05 -2.43 -16.61
C GLN A 8 21.31 -1.70 -15.46
N THR A 9 20.08 -1.22 -15.72
CA THR A 9 19.29 -0.56 -14.67
C THR A 9 18.99 -1.49 -13.50
N ILE A 10 18.75 -2.80 -13.75
CA ILE A 10 18.54 -3.80 -12.70
C ILE A 10 19.82 -4.02 -11.88
N GLU A 11 20.99 -4.05 -12.53
CA GLU A 11 22.28 -4.20 -11.85
C GLU A 11 22.60 -2.98 -10.97
N ASP A 12 22.40 -1.78 -11.50
CA ASP A 12 22.60 -0.52 -10.77
C ASP A 12 21.63 -0.42 -9.58
N LEU A 13 20.36 -0.86 -9.76
CA LEU A 13 19.37 -0.92 -8.69
C LEU A 13 19.83 -1.85 -7.55
N LYS A 14 20.38 -3.02 -7.89
CA LYS A 14 20.94 -3.96 -6.90
C LYS A 14 22.18 -3.41 -6.20
N ALA A 15 22.92 -2.53 -6.87
CA ALA A 15 24.05 -1.81 -6.29
C ALA A 15 23.62 -0.64 -5.37
N GLY A 16 22.30 -0.38 -5.26
CA GLY A 16 21.77 0.68 -4.39
C GLY A 16 21.69 2.05 -5.05
N ASP A 17 21.71 2.12 -6.38
CA ASP A 17 21.59 3.39 -7.11
C ASP A 17 20.14 3.90 -7.08
N ARG A 18 19.93 5.06 -6.44
CA ARG A 18 18.62 5.72 -6.33
C ARG A 18 18.07 6.21 -7.68
N LEU A 19 18.95 6.61 -8.59
CA LEU A 19 18.54 7.05 -9.92
C LEU A 19 18.03 5.85 -10.73
N ALA A 20 18.71 4.71 -10.62
CA ALA A 20 18.26 3.45 -11.21
C ALA A 20 16.91 3.02 -10.62
N LEU A 21 16.71 3.14 -9.30
CA LEU A 21 15.42 2.90 -8.67
C LEU A 21 14.33 3.80 -9.26
N SER A 22 14.56 5.11 -9.34
CA SER A 22 13.58 6.06 -9.89
C SER A 22 13.23 5.75 -11.34
N LYS A 23 14.21 5.44 -12.18
CA LYS A 23 14.03 5.04 -13.58
C LYS A 23 13.22 3.74 -13.71
N PHE A 24 13.56 2.76 -12.89
CA PHE A 24 12.88 1.46 -12.91
C PHE A 24 11.42 1.59 -12.46
N LEU A 25 11.14 2.34 -11.38
CA LEU A 25 9.78 2.62 -10.93
C LEU A 25 8.95 3.31 -12.03
N THR A 26 9.53 4.31 -12.71
CA THR A 26 8.85 4.97 -13.84
C THR A 26 8.58 4.00 -14.98
N HIS A 27 9.51 3.08 -15.24
CA HIS A 27 9.33 2.08 -16.29
C HIS A 27 8.23 1.08 -15.93
N VAL A 28 8.13 0.64 -14.68
CA VAL A 28 7.02 -0.20 -14.19
C VAL A 28 5.68 0.53 -14.30
N GLU A 29 5.64 1.82 -13.94
CA GLU A 29 4.44 2.64 -13.99
C GLU A 29 3.89 2.86 -15.40
N THR A 30 4.78 2.95 -16.40
CA THR A 30 4.43 3.23 -17.79
C THR A 30 4.43 2.00 -18.71
N SER A 31 4.70 0.82 -18.17
CA SER A 31 4.79 -0.42 -18.94
C SER A 31 3.42 -1.03 -19.20
N ASP A 32 3.25 -1.57 -20.42
CA ASP A 32 2.10 -2.43 -20.75
C ASP A 32 2.16 -3.80 -20.08
N ASN A 33 3.33 -4.17 -19.51
CA ASN A 33 3.53 -5.44 -18.80
C ASN A 33 4.39 -5.22 -17.54
N PRO A 34 3.86 -4.54 -16.51
CA PRO A 34 4.59 -4.24 -15.27
C PRO A 34 4.99 -5.50 -14.49
N ILE A 35 4.20 -6.56 -14.57
CA ILE A 35 4.44 -7.83 -13.88
C ILE A 35 5.76 -8.44 -14.33
N GLU A 36 6.04 -8.50 -15.61
CA GLU A 36 7.28 -9.09 -16.12
C GLU A 36 8.52 -8.37 -15.55
N LEU A 37 8.43 -7.05 -15.44
CA LEU A 37 9.50 -6.24 -14.86
C LEU A 37 9.71 -6.55 -13.38
N VAL A 38 8.62 -6.62 -12.62
CA VAL A 38 8.67 -6.96 -11.19
C VAL A 38 9.22 -8.36 -10.97
N LEU A 39 8.79 -9.34 -11.75
CA LEU A 39 9.28 -10.72 -11.67
C LEU A 39 10.79 -10.86 -11.96
N LYS A 40 11.34 -10.05 -12.86
CA LYS A 40 12.79 -10.02 -13.12
C LYS A 40 13.60 -9.60 -11.89
N LEU A 41 13.04 -8.75 -11.02
CA LEU A 41 13.66 -8.37 -9.74
C LEU A 41 13.38 -9.41 -8.65
N TYR A 42 12.16 -9.93 -8.59
CA TYR A 42 11.66 -10.75 -7.48
C TYR A 42 12.25 -12.16 -7.42
N ASN A 43 12.80 -12.67 -8.52
CA ASN A 43 13.29 -14.05 -8.64
C ASN A 43 14.49 -14.42 -7.73
N LYS A 44 15.03 -13.48 -6.93
CA LYS A 44 16.21 -13.74 -6.09
C LYS A 44 16.26 -13.02 -4.73
N ALA A 45 15.31 -12.18 -4.40
CA ALA A 45 15.37 -11.43 -3.16
C ALA A 45 14.31 -11.93 -2.18
N ASP A 46 14.73 -12.51 -1.08
CA ASP A 46 13.87 -12.56 0.10
C ASP A 46 13.59 -11.12 0.51
N ARG A 47 12.34 -10.66 0.28
CA ARG A 47 11.88 -9.37 0.75
C ARG A 47 12.03 -9.33 2.27
N THR A 48 12.97 -8.53 2.75
CA THR A 48 13.21 -8.34 4.18
C THR A 48 12.63 -7.03 4.70
N THR A 49 12.50 -6.02 3.82
CA THR A 49 12.01 -4.70 4.19
C THR A 49 10.52 -4.73 4.51
N PRO A 50 10.11 -4.29 5.72
CA PRO A 50 8.70 -4.20 6.08
C PRO A 50 8.00 -3.08 5.34
N ILE A 51 6.79 -3.37 4.85
CA ILE A 51 5.87 -2.38 4.28
C ILE A 51 4.83 -2.03 5.34
N ILE A 52 4.74 -0.74 5.67
CA ILE A 52 3.80 -0.20 6.64
C ILE A 52 2.76 0.61 5.87
N GLY A 53 1.52 0.12 5.87
CA GLY A 53 0.40 0.80 5.24
C GLY A 53 -0.23 1.81 6.19
N VAL A 54 -0.44 3.03 5.72
CA VAL A 54 -1.11 4.10 6.48
C VAL A 54 -2.34 4.53 5.71
N THR A 55 -3.50 4.26 6.28
CA THR A 55 -4.81 4.62 5.73
C THR A 55 -5.60 5.48 6.70
N GLY A 56 -6.74 6.00 6.27
CA GLY A 56 -7.62 6.84 7.08
C GLY A 56 -8.17 8.02 6.30
N PHE A 57 -9.19 8.70 6.84
CA PHE A 57 -9.88 9.77 6.15
C PHE A 57 -8.98 10.93 5.71
N PRO A 58 -9.35 11.66 4.64
CA PRO A 58 -8.71 12.91 4.31
C PRO A 58 -8.70 13.86 5.52
N GLY A 59 -7.57 14.53 5.76
CA GLY A 59 -7.42 15.42 6.91
C GLY A 59 -7.17 14.72 8.26
N ALA A 60 -7.08 13.38 8.32
CA ALA A 60 -6.73 12.67 9.56
C ALA A 60 -5.27 12.89 9.99
N GLY A 61 -4.41 13.42 9.10
CA GLY A 61 -3.02 13.74 9.39
C GLY A 61 -2.04 12.61 9.09
N LYS A 62 -2.37 11.73 8.14
CA LYS A 62 -1.52 10.59 7.71
C LYS A 62 -0.11 11.04 7.32
N SER A 63 0.00 11.97 6.37
CA SER A 63 1.29 12.48 5.87
C SER A 63 2.12 13.14 6.98
N SER A 64 1.48 13.92 7.87
CA SER A 64 2.17 14.54 9.03
C SER A 64 2.71 13.50 10.00
N LEU A 65 1.95 12.43 10.23
CA LEU A 65 2.35 11.32 11.08
C LEU A 65 3.53 10.54 10.46
N ILE A 66 3.46 10.26 9.16
CA ILE A 66 4.57 9.62 8.41
C ILE A 66 5.84 10.49 8.51
N ASN A 67 5.73 11.80 8.35
CA ASN A 67 6.86 12.72 8.52
C ASN A 67 7.48 12.65 9.91
N SER A 68 6.66 12.55 10.95
CA SER A 68 7.14 12.36 12.32
C SER A 68 7.88 11.01 12.48
N PHE A 69 7.34 9.93 11.91
CA PHE A 69 7.99 8.63 11.91
C PHE A 69 9.32 8.65 11.15
N ILE A 70 9.36 9.28 9.97
CA ILE A 70 10.59 9.46 9.20
C ILE A 70 11.63 10.19 10.05
N SER A 71 11.28 11.30 10.70
CA SER A 71 12.21 12.08 11.52
C SER A 71 12.81 11.26 12.66
N ILE A 72 12.00 10.43 13.34
CA ILE A 72 12.48 9.55 14.41
C ILE A 72 13.40 8.46 13.85
N LEU A 73 13.00 7.78 12.78
CA LEU A 73 13.78 6.71 12.16
C LEU A 73 15.10 7.26 11.55
N ARG A 74 15.07 8.47 11.00
CA ARG A 74 16.27 9.13 10.48
C ARG A 74 17.25 9.50 11.59
N SER A 75 16.79 9.84 12.79
CA SER A 75 17.68 10.01 13.96
C SER A 75 18.40 8.72 14.37
N GLN A 76 17.89 7.57 13.92
CA GLN A 76 18.47 6.23 14.09
C GLN A 76 19.24 5.76 12.83
N GLU A 77 19.56 6.67 11.90
CA GLU A 77 20.27 6.40 10.63
C GLU A 77 19.56 5.42 9.67
N LYS A 78 18.26 5.19 9.83
CA LYS A 78 17.45 4.30 9.00
C LYS A 78 17.22 4.86 7.61
N LYS A 79 17.20 3.99 6.58
CA LYS A 79 16.83 4.30 5.19
C LYS A 79 15.35 4.08 4.97
N ILE A 80 14.65 5.07 4.44
CA ILE A 80 13.18 5.08 4.37
C ILE A 80 12.71 5.24 2.93
N GLY A 81 11.80 4.36 2.51
CA GLY A 81 11.03 4.52 1.30
C GLY A 81 9.60 4.99 1.62
N VAL A 82 9.04 5.87 0.80
CA VAL A 82 7.65 6.31 0.91
C VAL A 82 6.97 6.25 -0.45
N ILE A 83 5.79 5.66 -0.49
CA ILE A 83 4.85 5.74 -1.60
C ILE A 83 3.64 6.54 -1.11
N ALA A 84 3.45 7.73 -1.65
CA ALA A 84 2.29 8.56 -1.39
C ALA A 84 1.32 8.45 -2.56
N VAL A 85 0.13 7.90 -2.32
CA VAL A 85 -0.92 7.82 -3.34
C VAL A 85 -1.84 9.01 -3.19
N ASP A 86 -1.85 9.88 -4.20
CA ASP A 86 -2.66 11.09 -4.22
C ASP A 86 -3.96 10.88 -5.02
N PRO A 87 -5.06 11.54 -4.63
CA PRO A 87 -6.23 11.57 -5.49
C PRO A 87 -5.86 12.22 -6.83
N SER A 88 -6.20 11.56 -7.93
CA SER A 88 -6.01 12.12 -9.26
C SER A 88 -6.80 13.41 -9.41
N SER A 89 -6.18 14.46 -9.91
CA SER A 89 -6.90 15.65 -10.38
C SER A 89 -7.75 15.25 -11.59
N LEU A 90 -9.07 15.45 -11.49
CA LEU A 90 -10.01 15.22 -12.60
C LEU A 90 -9.70 16.11 -13.82
N ILE A 91 -8.92 17.19 -13.65
CA ILE A 91 -8.63 18.19 -14.68
C ILE A 91 -7.27 17.93 -15.34
N SER A 92 -6.25 17.52 -14.60
CA SER A 92 -4.88 17.41 -15.12
C SER A 92 -4.38 15.97 -15.25
N GLY A 93 -5.11 14.99 -14.74
CA GLY A 93 -4.68 13.58 -14.73
C GLY A 93 -3.42 13.30 -13.88
N GLY A 94 -2.86 14.35 -13.26
CA GLY A 94 -1.67 14.25 -12.43
C GLY A 94 -1.98 14.36 -10.93
N SER A 95 -1.01 14.02 -10.09
CA SER A 95 -1.07 14.19 -8.64
C SER A 95 -1.26 15.67 -8.29
N LEU A 96 -2.19 15.95 -7.36
CA LEU A 96 -2.35 17.30 -6.82
C LEU A 96 -1.05 17.70 -6.12
N LEU A 97 -0.44 18.81 -6.56
CA LEU A 97 0.83 19.37 -6.05
C LEU A 97 0.87 19.56 -4.51
N GLY A 98 -0.28 19.46 -3.83
CA GLY A 98 -0.42 19.74 -2.40
C GLY A 98 0.29 18.74 -1.46
N ASP A 99 0.49 17.48 -1.87
CA ASP A 99 1.11 16.49 -0.98
C ASP A 99 2.64 16.44 -1.10
N ARG A 100 3.21 16.85 -2.23
CA ARG A 100 4.67 17.05 -2.34
C ARG A 100 5.20 18.05 -1.32
N THR A 101 4.48 19.15 -1.12
CA THR A 101 4.88 20.21 -0.16
C THR A 101 4.84 19.75 1.30
N ARG A 102 4.08 18.71 1.63
CA ARG A 102 3.99 18.19 3.00
C ARG A 102 5.17 17.31 3.41
N MET A 103 5.87 16.72 2.44
CA MET A 103 7.04 15.86 2.67
C MET A 103 8.36 16.51 2.23
N ASP A 104 8.33 17.79 1.80
CA ASP A 104 9.50 18.52 1.29
C ASP A 104 10.64 18.62 2.30
N GLN A 105 10.34 18.58 3.60
CA GLN A 105 11.38 18.63 4.64
C GLN A 105 12.37 17.44 4.60
N HIS A 106 12.01 16.34 3.94
CA HIS A 106 12.87 15.16 3.77
C HIS A 106 13.38 15.00 2.34
N SER A 107 13.04 15.91 1.42
CA SER A 107 13.39 15.80 0.00
C SER A 107 14.89 15.91 -0.27
N SER A 108 15.63 16.58 0.62
CA SER A 108 17.10 16.71 0.56
C SER A 108 17.86 15.60 1.31
N ASP A 109 17.17 14.70 2.01
CA ASP A 109 17.82 13.59 2.72
C ASP A 109 18.06 12.41 1.77
N ASP A 110 19.32 12.10 1.51
CA ASP A 110 19.71 11.01 0.61
C ASP A 110 19.28 9.62 1.10
N LYS A 111 18.90 9.47 2.35
CA LYS A 111 18.40 8.22 2.92
C LYS A 111 16.87 8.14 2.97
N VAL A 112 16.18 9.15 2.45
CA VAL A 112 14.73 9.14 2.28
C VAL A 112 14.37 9.19 0.79
N PHE A 113 13.58 8.25 0.32
CA PHE A 113 13.11 8.18 -1.06
C PHE A 113 11.60 8.28 -1.09
N ILE A 114 11.06 9.30 -1.74
CA ILE A 114 9.61 9.55 -1.82
C ILE A 114 9.15 9.43 -3.26
N ARG A 115 8.13 8.60 -3.51
CA ARG A 115 7.44 8.47 -4.79
C ARG A 115 5.98 8.80 -4.62
N SER A 116 5.53 9.89 -5.24
CA SER A 116 4.10 10.22 -5.35
C SER A 116 3.50 9.52 -6.58
N LEU A 117 2.32 8.96 -6.41
CA LEU A 117 1.55 8.29 -7.45
C LEU A 117 0.18 8.92 -7.56
N SER A 118 -0.33 9.03 -8.78
CA SER A 118 -1.74 9.34 -9.01
C SER A 118 -2.58 8.07 -8.85
N SER A 119 -3.75 8.19 -8.24
CA SER A 119 -4.70 7.08 -8.11
C SER A 119 -5.29 6.61 -9.46
N ASN A 120 -5.06 7.35 -10.56
CA ASN A 120 -5.50 7.06 -11.93
C ASN A 120 -6.96 6.59 -12.06
N GLY A 121 -7.85 7.14 -11.20
CA GLY A 121 -9.28 6.78 -11.20
C GLY A 121 -9.59 5.42 -10.59
N ALA A 122 -8.62 4.71 -10.00
CA ALA A 122 -8.89 3.51 -9.24
C ALA A 122 -9.81 3.87 -8.06
N LEU A 123 -11.03 3.35 -8.10
CA LEU A 123 -11.97 3.41 -6.98
C LEU A 123 -11.28 2.71 -5.80
N GLY A 124 -10.77 3.51 -4.85
CA GLY A 124 -10.18 2.96 -3.65
C GLY A 124 -8.71 3.31 -3.39
N GLY A 125 -8.02 4.08 -4.24
CA GLY A 125 -6.74 4.72 -3.92
C GLY A 125 -5.49 3.85 -3.99
N LEU A 126 -5.55 2.52 -3.86
CA LEU A 126 -4.40 1.63 -4.08
C LEU A 126 -4.55 0.97 -5.46
N SER A 127 -3.89 1.52 -6.46
CA SER A 127 -3.86 0.91 -7.79
C SER A 127 -2.94 -0.31 -7.80
N GLN A 128 -3.15 -1.21 -8.77
CA GLN A 128 -2.23 -2.32 -9.03
C GLN A 128 -0.79 -1.83 -9.24
N THR A 129 -0.63 -0.66 -9.86
CA THR A 129 0.66 0.01 -10.02
C THR A 129 1.32 0.32 -8.67
N SER A 130 0.56 0.91 -7.71
CA SER A 130 1.08 1.20 -6.36
C SER A 130 1.61 -0.05 -5.67
N PHE A 131 0.92 -1.18 -5.86
CA PHE A 131 1.37 -2.47 -5.35
C PHE A 131 2.69 -2.92 -5.97
N PHE A 132 2.80 -2.89 -7.31
CA PHE A 132 4.03 -3.28 -7.99
C PHE A 132 5.21 -2.40 -7.60
N LEU A 133 5.00 -1.09 -7.50
CA LEU A 133 6.06 -0.17 -7.07
C LEU A 133 6.50 -0.44 -5.63
N SER A 134 5.56 -0.78 -4.74
CA SER A 134 5.89 -1.17 -3.36
C SER A 134 6.75 -2.43 -3.31
N LEU A 135 6.46 -3.41 -4.16
CA LEU A 135 7.28 -4.63 -4.28
C LEU A 135 8.68 -4.33 -4.81
N VAL A 136 8.79 -3.47 -5.84
CA VAL A 136 10.10 -3.03 -6.35
C VAL A 136 10.89 -2.33 -5.27
N MET A 137 10.28 -1.38 -4.55
CA MET A 137 10.94 -0.70 -3.43
C MET A 137 11.36 -1.66 -2.33
N ALA A 138 10.59 -2.72 -2.06
CA ALA A 138 10.93 -3.72 -1.07
C ALA A 138 12.15 -4.60 -1.44
N THR A 139 12.61 -4.54 -2.70
CA THR A 139 13.88 -5.16 -3.14
C THR A 139 15.09 -4.24 -2.99
N PHE A 140 14.86 -2.96 -2.71
CA PHE A 140 15.90 -1.98 -2.49
C PHE A 140 16.33 -1.95 -1.02
N ASP A 141 17.49 -1.38 -0.73
CA ASP A 141 18.10 -1.33 0.60
C ASP A 141 17.44 -0.26 1.51
N PHE A 142 16.13 -0.44 1.79
CA PHE A 142 15.40 0.34 2.80
C PHE A 142 15.23 -0.46 4.08
N ASP A 143 15.24 0.23 5.23
CA ASP A 143 14.86 -0.35 6.52
C ASP A 143 13.34 -0.41 6.69
N TYR A 144 12.61 0.59 6.14
CA TYR A 144 11.15 0.70 6.19
C TYR A 144 10.59 1.28 4.90
N ILE A 145 9.41 0.83 4.53
CA ILE A 145 8.61 1.42 3.45
C ILE A 145 7.25 1.82 4.00
N PHE A 146 6.90 3.10 3.89
CA PHE A 146 5.56 3.58 4.18
C PHE A 146 4.76 3.71 2.89
N VAL A 147 3.50 3.22 2.92
CA VAL A 147 2.55 3.38 1.81
C VAL A 147 1.35 4.14 2.35
N GLU A 148 1.18 5.37 1.89
CA GLU A 148 0.04 6.22 2.23
C GLU A 148 -1.06 6.09 1.18
N THR A 149 -2.31 5.82 1.62
CA THR A 149 -3.47 5.76 0.74
C THR A 149 -4.29 7.05 0.78
N VAL A 150 -5.11 7.28 -0.25
CA VAL A 150 -6.00 8.46 -0.34
C VAL A 150 -7.03 8.50 0.81
N GLY A 151 -7.44 7.34 1.32
CA GLY A 151 -8.36 7.27 2.47
C GLY A 151 -9.84 7.42 2.11
N ILE A 152 -10.26 6.94 0.93
CA ILE A 152 -11.66 6.92 0.51
C ILE A 152 -11.99 5.56 -0.12
N GLY A 153 -12.84 4.76 0.53
CA GLY A 153 -13.42 3.56 -0.06
C GLY A 153 -12.61 2.27 0.11
N GLN A 154 -12.64 1.39 -0.88
CA GLN A 154 -12.04 0.03 -0.82
C GLN A 154 -10.51 -0.02 -0.63
N SER A 155 -9.81 1.11 -0.79
CA SER A 155 -8.36 1.22 -0.55
C SER A 155 -7.92 0.81 0.85
N GLU A 156 -8.81 0.94 1.81
CA GLU A 156 -8.58 0.60 3.21
C GLU A 156 -8.40 -0.90 3.40
N SER A 157 -9.10 -1.72 2.62
CA SER A 157 -8.94 -3.17 2.65
C SER A 157 -7.75 -3.66 1.82
N ASP A 158 -7.40 -2.94 0.74
CA ASP A 158 -6.31 -3.38 -0.14
C ASP A 158 -4.94 -3.12 0.46
N ILE A 159 -4.80 -2.05 1.26
CA ILE A 159 -3.54 -1.77 1.97
C ILE A 159 -3.15 -2.89 2.93
N THR A 160 -4.13 -3.56 3.57
CA THR A 160 -3.87 -4.66 4.49
C THR A 160 -3.37 -5.93 3.80
N LYS A 161 -3.63 -6.07 2.49
CA LYS A 161 -3.12 -7.17 1.66
C LYS A 161 -1.68 -6.94 1.22
N LEU A 162 -1.30 -5.67 1.06
CA LEU A 162 0.05 -5.28 0.68
C LEU A 162 0.99 -5.19 1.87
N ALA A 163 0.53 -4.55 2.95
CA ALA A 163 1.35 -4.17 4.09
C ALA A 163 1.65 -5.36 5.01
N ASP A 164 2.83 -5.35 5.62
CA ASP A 164 3.19 -6.25 6.71
C ASP A 164 2.57 -5.78 8.03
N PHE A 165 2.27 -4.48 8.11
CA PHE A 165 1.57 -3.83 9.22
C PHE A 165 0.70 -2.68 8.69
N SER A 166 -0.53 -2.60 9.13
CA SER A 166 -1.52 -1.62 8.67
C SER A 166 -2.01 -0.72 9.79
N ILE A 167 -2.00 0.59 9.51
CA ILE A 167 -2.40 1.64 10.44
C ILE A 167 -3.62 2.36 9.89
N LEU A 168 -4.69 2.41 10.67
CA LEU A 168 -5.84 3.28 10.41
C LEU A 168 -5.69 4.56 11.24
N THR A 169 -5.51 5.70 10.57
CA THR A 169 -5.38 7.00 11.22
C THR A 169 -6.72 7.72 11.22
N LEU A 170 -7.19 8.11 12.40
CA LEU A 170 -8.43 8.82 12.64
C LEU A 170 -8.16 10.18 13.29
N ALA A 171 -8.96 11.17 12.93
CA ALA A 171 -8.98 12.47 13.63
C ALA A 171 -10.19 12.54 14.59
N PRO A 172 -10.10 13.29 15.69
CA PRO A 172 -11.23 13.53 16.58
C PRO A 172 -12.40 14.20 15.87
N GLY A 173 -13.62 13.96 16.34
CA GLY A 173 -14.85 14.58 15.81
C GLY A 173 -15.48 13.88 14.61
N LEU A 174 -14.97 12.73 14.21
CA LEU A 174 -15.49 11.93 13.08
C LEU A 174 -16.53 10.87 13.53
N GLY A 175 -17.43 11.20 14.45
CA GLY A 175 -18.41 10.27 15.04
C GLY A 175 -19.24 9.49 14.00
N ASP A 176 -19.76 10.18 12.98
CA ASP A 176 -20.50 9.53 11.89
C ASP A 176 -19.62 8.64 11.01
N SER A 177 -18.35 9.02 10.83
CA SER A 177 -17.38 8.23 10.08
C SER A 177 -16.98 6.95 10.80
N ILE A 178 -16.92 6.97 12.13
CA ILE A 178 -16.68 5.76 12.94
C ILE A 178 -17.86 4.78 12.80
N GLN A 179 -19.09 5.28 12.68
CA GLN A 179 -20.26 4.44 12.44
C GLN A 179 -20.26 3.84 11.02
N ALA A 180 -19.83 4.61 10.01
CA ALA A 180 -19.66 4.09 8.65
C ALA A 180 -18.56 3.01 8.55
N MET A 181 -17.54 3.06 9.43
CA MET A 181 -16.47 2.07 9.51
C MET A 181 -16.87 0.72 10.15
N LYS A 182 -18.09 0.58 10.71
CA LYS A 182 -18.58 -0.71 11.24
C LYS A 182 -18.59 -1.84 10.19
N GLY A 183 -18.35 -1.52 8.92
CA GLY A 183 -18.30 -2.43 7.79
C GLY A 183 -16.94 -3.06 7.50
N GLY A 184 -16.18 -3.54 8.49
CA GLY A 184 -15.05 -4.45 8.24
C GLY A 184 -13.64 -3.87 8.27
N VAL A 185 -13.44 -2.54 8.11
CA VAL A 185 -12.07 -1.95 8.12
C VAL A 185 -11.42 -2.05 9.49
N LEU A 186 -12.21 -1.90 10.56
CA LEU A 186 -11.74 -2.02 11.93
C LEU A 186 -11.20 -3.41 12.25
N GLU A 187 -11.71 -4.46 11.58
CA GLU A 187 -11.34 -5.85 11.85
C GLU A 187 -10.05 -6.28 11.13
N ILE A 188 -9.64 -5.53 10.11
CA ILE A 188 -8.53 -5.94 9.25
C ILE A 188 -7.22 -5.20 9.52
N VAL A 189 -7.25 -4.01 10.15
CA VAL A 189 -6.05 -3.24 10.49
C VAL A 189 -5.37 -3.76 11.74
N ASP A 190 -4.07 -3.49 11.87
CA ASP A 190 -3.26 -3.93 13.02
C ASP A 190 -3.25 -2.90 14.15
N LEU A 191 -3.37 -1.62 13.80
CA LEU A 191 -3.31 -0.50 14.71
C LEU A 191 -4.30 0.58 14.30
N ILE A 192 -5.04 1.10 15.26
CA ILE A 192 -5.86 2.30 15.10
C ILE A 192 -5.18 3.43 15.85
N LEU A 193 -4.87 4.52 15.14
CA LEU A 193 -4.29 5.73 15.72
C LEU A 193 -5.33 6.85 15.75
N VAL A 194 -5.67 7.29 16.94
CA VAL A 194 -6.39 8.56 17.14
C VAL A 194 -5.34 9.67 17.11
N ASN A 195 -5.22 10.32 15.98
CA ASN A 195 -4.28 11.43 15.77
C ASN A 195 -4.85 12.76 16.31
N LYS A 196 -4.02 13.80 16.36
CA LYS A 196 -4.39 15.13 16.89
C LYS A 196 -4.84 15.06 18.34
N SER A 197 -4.04 14.41 19.19
CA SER A 197 -4.30 14.26 20.63
C SER A 197 -4.37 15.60 21.39
N ASP A 198 -3.90 16.67 20.79
CA ASP A 198 -4.03 18.05 21.25
C ASP A 198 -5.49 18.58 21.25
N LYS A 199 -6.37 17.92 20.51
CA LYS A 199 -7.80 18.28 20.47
C LYS A 199 -8.56 17.63 21.63
N PRO A 200 -9.47 18.38 22.29
CA PRO A 200 -10.20 17.87 23.47
C PRO A 200 -11.06 16.65 23.18
N GLU A 201 -11.58 16.51 21.94
CA GLU A 201 -12.41 15.38 21.52
C GLU A 201 -11.63 14.07 21.31
N SER A 202 -10.31 14.13 21.34
CA SER A 202 -9.45 12.97 21.05
C SER A 202 -9.65 11.83 22.07
N SER A 203 -9.76 12.17 23.35
CA SER A 203 -10.01 11.20 24.43
C SER A 203 -11.39 10.54 24.29
N GLN A 204 -12.43 11.32 23.96
CA GLN A 204 -13.77 10.79 23.72
C GLN A 204 -13.77 9.82 22.54
N THR A 205 -13.14 10.19 21.42
CA THR A 205 -12.99 9.33 20.23
C THR A 205 -12.29 8.03 20.56
N PHE A 206 -11.21 8.08 21.35
CA PHE A 206 -10.48 6.91 21.80
C PHE A 206 -11.38 5.95 22.61
N HIS A 207 -12.13 6.45 23.59
CA HIS A 207 -13.01 5.63 24.41
C HIS A 207 -14.17 5.05 23.61
N GLN A 208 -14.73 5.77 22.65
CA GLN A 208 -15.78 5.28 21.74
C GLN A 208 -15.24 4.11 20.90
N LEU A 209 -14.06 4.26 20.28
CA LEU A 209 -13.43 3.19 19.49
C LEU A 209 -13.15 1.96 20.33
N LYS A 210 -12.61 2.15 21.54
CA LYS A 210 -12.34 1.06 22.48
C LYS A 210 -13.62 0.30 22.79
N SER A 211 -14.71 0.99 23.10
CA SER A 211 -16.01 0.35 23.37
C SER A 211 -16.55 -0.43 22.16
N ILE A 212 -16.38 0.10 20.93
CA ILE A 212 -16.82 -0.59 19.71
C ILE A 212 -16.00 -1.88 19.51
N ILE A 213 -14.68 -1.82 19.69
CA ILE A 213 -13.81 -2.99 19.50
C ILE A 213 -14.07 -4.04 20.59
N ASP A 214 -14.25 -3.61 21.83
CA ASP A 214 -14.58 -4.51 22.94
C ASP A 214 -15.92 -5.22 22.74
N MET A 215 -16.88 -4.56 22.07
CA MET A 215 -18.19 -5.15 21.69
C MET A 215 -18.11 -6.06 20.46
N ALA A 216 -17.21 -5.78 19.53
CA ALA A 216 -17.03 -6.51 18.27
C ALA A 216 -16.18 -7.77 18.42
N GLN A 217 -15.71 -8.11 19.62
CA GLN A 217 -14.89 -9.29 19.89
C GLN A 217 -15.65 -10.57 19.51
N ALA A 218 -15.59 -10.89 18.21
CA ALA A 218 -15.90 -12.20 17.67
C ALA A 218 -14.77 -13.20 17.98
N PRO A 219 -15.02 -14.51 17.94
CA PRO A 219 -14.13 -15.54 18.51
C PRO A 219 -12.74 -15.68 17.89
N ASP A 220 -12.41 -14.96 16.82
CA ASP A 220 -11.15 -15.07 16.08
C ASP A 220 -10.04 -14.10 16.54
N ASN A 221 -10.19 -13.46 17.72
CA ASN A 221 -9.11 -12.81 18.51
C ASN A 221 -7.96 -12.14 17.74
N LYS A 222 -8.24 -11.23 16.82
CA LYS A 222 -7.25 -10.25 16.44
C LYS A 222 -7.29 -9.11 17.47
N ASN A 223 -6.31 -9.08 18.40
CA ASN A 223 -6.17 -7.98 19.34
C ASN A 223 -5.78 -6.70 18.60
N ILE A 224 -6.78 -5.91 18.19
CA ILE A 224 -6.57 -4.61 17.58
C ILE A 224 -6.06 -3.65 18.65
N THR A 225 -4.89 -3.09 18.43
CA THR A 225 -4.32 -2.08 19.33
C THR A 225 -4.88 -0.70 18.95
N ILE A 226 -5.26 0.09 19.97
CA ILE A 226 -5.63 1.50 19.79
C ILE A 226 -4.62 2.35 20.53
N MET A 227 -4.07 3.36 19.87
CA MET A 227 -3.17 4.35 20.48
C MET A 227 -3.62 5.76 20.13
N ILE A 228 -3.17 6.72 20.91
CA ILE A 228 -3.49 8.14 20.72
C ILE A 228 -2.19 8.93 20.58
N THR A 229 -2.13 9.85 19.62
CA THR A 229 -0.92 10.63 19.37
C THR A 229 -1.21 11.93 18.61
N ASN A 230 -0.18 12.71 18.37
CA ASN A 230 -0.11 13.76 17.35
C ASN A 230 1.29 13.79 16.72
N GLU A 231 1.44 14.53 15.63
CA GLU A 231 2.69 14.58 14.87
C GLU A 231 3.88 15.15 15.66
N LYS A 232 3.63 15.90 16.72
CA LYS A 232 4.66 16.53 17.57
C LYS A 232 5.05 15.68 18.78
N ASP A 233 4.29 14.63 19.09
CA ASP A 233 4.54 13.79 20.24
C ASP A 233 5.60 12.71 19.91
N CYS A 234 6.87 13.11 19.94
CA CYS A 234 7.98 12.20 19.65
C CYS A 234 8.00 10.96 20.56
N LYS A 235 7.55 11.08 21.83
CA LYS A 235 7.56 9.97 22.77
C LYS A 235 6.53 8.92 22.38
N GLU A 236 5.29 9.32 22.16
CA GLU A 236 4.24 8.39 21.71
C GLU A 236 4.54 7.83 20.33
N ASN A 237 5.04 8.65 19.39
CA ASN A 237 5.41 8.18 18.07
C ASN A 237 6.56 7.17 18.10
N THR A 238 7.51 7.30 19.02
CA THR A 238 8.55 6.28 19.26
C THR A 238 7.94 4.99 19.81
N ARG A 239 6.98 5.06 20.74
CA ARG A 239 6.27 3.88 21.26
C ARG A 239 5.49 3.17 20.15
N ILE A 240 4.85 3.93 19.27
CA ILE A 240 4.13 3.39 18.10
C ILE A 240 5.10 2.64 17.19
N LEU A 241 6.24 3.24 16.84
CA LEU A 241 7.27 2.59 16.02
C LEU A 241 7.78 1.30 16.66
N THR A 242 8.08 1.32 17.97
CA THR A 242 8.49 0.12 18.71
C THR A 242 7.40 -0.97 18.69
N HIS A 243 6.13 -0.58 18.79
CA HIS A 243 5.02 -1.52 18.66
C HIS A 243 4.96 -2.15 17.27
N ILE A 244 5.11 -1.34 16.21
CA ILE A 244 5.17 -1.81 14.82
C ILE A 244 6.31 -2.82 14.64
N GLU A 245 7.52 -2.50 15.09
CA GLU A 245 8.69 -3.38 15.02
C GLU A 245 8.43 -4.74 15.67
N ASN A 246 7.91 -4.74 16.89
CA ASN A 246 7.61 -5.96 17.63
C ASN A 246 6.57 -6.85 16.93
N VAL A 247 5.55 -6.25 16.32
CA VAL A 247 4.50 -6.99 15.60
C VAL A 247 5.01 -7.51 14.27
N VAL A 248 5.74 -6.70 13.51
CA VAL A 248 6.34 -7.10 12.23
C VAL A 248 7.33 -8.24 12.42
N GLU A 249 8.21 -8.17 13.43
CA GLU A 249 9.15 -9.23 13.73
C GLU A 249 8.46 -10.56 14.09
N LYS A 250 7.38 -10.51 14.87
CA LYS A 250 6.56 -11.69 15.19
C LYS A 250 5.82 -12.22 13.98
N SER A 251 5.26 -11.35 13.13
CA SER A 251 4.46 -11.73 11.96
C SER A 251 5.30 -12.35 10.84
N THR A 252 6.56 -11.96 10.68
CA THR A 252 7.50 -12.63 9.77
C THR A 252 7.72 -14.09 10.12
N LYS A 253 7.66 -14.43 11.42
CA LYS A 253 7.72 -15.81 11.92
C LYS A 253 6.41 -16.60 11.68
N LEU A 254 5.26 -15.92 11.56
CA LEU A 254 3.90 -16.53 11.54
C LEU A 254 3.26 -16.66 10.15
N GLY A 255 3.92 -16.24 9.07
CA GLY A 255 3.48 -16.55 7.71
C GLY A 255 2.55 -15.52 7.03
N ARG A 256 2.39 -14.28 7.53
CA ARG A 256 1.66 -13.19 6.81
C ARG A 256 2.19 -12.95 5.39
N LYS A 257 3.48 -13.18 5.18
CA LYS A 257 4.10 -13.17 3.84
C LYS A 257 3.41 -14.14 2.85
N LYS A 258 2.70 -15.17 3.34
CA LYS A 258 1.99 -16.13 2.49
C LYS A 258 0.75 -15.52 1.86
N GLU A 259 -0.03 -14.73 2.61
CA GLU A 259 -1.26 -14.07 2.11
C GLU A 259 -0.93 -12.99 1.08
N SER A 260 0.07 -12.15 1.36
CA SER A 260 0.56 -11.14 0.41
C SER A 260 1.10 -11.78 -0.87
N ARG A 261 1.83 -12.92 -0.76
CA ARG A 261 2.30 -13.69 -1.92
C ARG A 261 1.13 -14.28 -2.72
N LEU A 262 0.12 -14.83 -2.04
CA LEU A 262 -1.06 -15.41 -2.69
C LEU A 262 -1.87 -14.32 -3.41
N TRP A 263 -2.03 -13.16 -2.78
CA TRP A 263 -2.68 -12.03 -3.40
C TRP A 263 -1.90 -11.55 -4.64
N PHE A 264 -0.57 -11.47 -4.56
CA PHE A 264 0.29 -11.14 -5.70
C PHE A 264 0.12 -12.14 -6.85
N VAL A 265 0.13 -13.44 -6.57
CA VAL A 265 -0.09 -14.47 -7.59
C VAL A 265 -1.47 -14.30 -8.24
N ARG A 266 -2.50 -13.98 -7.46
CA ARG A 266 -3.85 -13.69 -8.00
C ARG A 266 -3.82 -12.48 -8.94
N GLN A 267 -3.14 -11.39 -8.57
CA GLN A 267 -3.03 -10.21 -9.45
C GLN A 267 -2.34 -10.54 -10.77
N ILE A 268 -1.25 -11.32 -10.73
CA ILE A 268 -0.57 -11.82 -11.93
C ILE A 268 -1.53 -12.63 -12.81
N LEU A 269 -2.29 -13.54 -12.22
CA LEU A 269 -3.24 -14.35 -12.95
C LEU A 269 -4.36 -13.51 -13.57
N TYR A 270 -4.92 -12.57 -12.82
CA TYR A 270 -5.96 -11.67 -13.33
C TYR A 270 -5.47 -10.87 -14.54
N GLU A 271 -4.29 -10.26 -14.47
CA GLU A 271 -3.75 -9.45 -15.57
C GLU A 271 -3.45 -10.32 -16.81
N LYS A 272 -2.88 -11.51 -16.62
CA LYS A 272 -2.66 -12.44 -17.73
C LYS A 272 -3.96 -12.88 -18.37
N ILE A 273 -4.97 -13.21 -17.59
CA ILE A 273 -6.29 -13.61 -18.09
C ILE A 273 -6.94 -12.44 -18.82
N GLU A 274 -6.94 -11.24 -18.24
CA GLU A 274 -7.50 -10.04 -18.87
C GLU A 274 -6.83 -9.74 -20.21
N LYS A 275 -5.50 -9.83 -20.28
CA LYS A 275 -4.76 -9.67 -21.51
C LYS A 275 -5.16 -10.70 -22.58
N ILE A 276 -5.28 -11.98 -22.23
CA ILE A 276 -5.73 -13.04 -23.13
C ILE A 276 -7.16 -12.74 -23.63
N LEU A 277 -8.06 -12.30 -22.74
CA LEU A 277 -9.44 -11.97 -23.10
C LEU A 277 -9.51 -10.82 -24.10
N VAL A 278 -8.67 -9.80 -23.92
CA VAL A 278 -8.59 -8.64 -24.82
C VAL A 278 -7.93 -9.01 -26.16
N ASP A 279 -6.74 -9.63 -26.11
CA ASP A 279 -5.96 -9.98 -27.32
C ASP A 279 -6.71 -10.95 -28.24
N GLN A 280 -7.53 -11.84 -27.70
CA GLN A 280 -8.32 -12.80 -28.46
C GLN A 280 -9.71 -12.31 -28.81
N LYS A 281 -10.02 -11.02 -28.57
CA LYS A 281 -11.36 -10.44 -28.79
C LYS A 281 -12.49 -11.22 -28.13
N ILE A 282 -12.18 -11.92 -27.04
CA ILE A 282 -13.16 -12.73 -26.32
C ILE A 282 -14.21 -11.82 -25.69
N ILE A 283 -13.81 -10.62 -25.21
CA ILE A 283 -14.72 -9.63 -24.62
C ILE A 283 -15.77 -9.18 -25.65
N GLU A 284 -15.38 -9.00 -26.92
CA GLU A 284 -16.33 -8.65 -27.99
C GLU A 284 -17.38 -9.77 -28.19
N LYS A 285 -16.94 -11.03 -28.14
CA LYS A 285 -17.83 -12.19 -28.25
C LYS A 285 -18.73 -12.38 -27.03
N LEU A 286 -18.24 -12.07 -25.80
CA LEU A 286 -19.03 -12.13 -24.57
C LEU A 286 -20.18 -11.12 -24.52
N ASN A 287 -20.12 -10.05 -25.30
CA ASN A 287 -21.17 -9.05 -25.42
C ASN A 287 -22.27 -9.44 -26.42
N GLU A 288 -22.12 -10.54 -27.14
CA GLU A 288 -23.18 -11.08 -28.02
C GLU A 288 -24.21 -11.85 -27.16
N GLU A 289 -25.51 -11.61 -27.37
CA GLU A 289 -26.62 -11.97 -26.46
C GLU A 289 -26.87 -13.48 -26.22
N ASN A 290 -26.07 -14.41 -26.76
CA ASN A 290 -26.33 -15.87 -26.68
C ASN A 290 -25.11 -16.70 -26.26
N PHE A 291 -24.53 -16.40 -25.10
CA PHE A 291 -23.41 -17.18 -24.58
C PHE A 291 -23.91 -18.42 -23.82
N ASN A 292 -23.53 -19.61 -24.27
CA ASN A 292 -23.88 -20.86 -23.60
C ASN A 292 -22.71 -21.45 -22.80
N GLU A 293 -23.02 -22.36 -21.89
CA GLU A 293 -22.03 -22.97 -20.97
C GLU A 293 -20.89 -23.70 -21.71
N LYS A 294 -21.14 -24.24 -22.90
CA LYS A 294 -20.12 -24.91 -23.72
C LYS A 294 -19.09 -23.92 -24.26
N GLU A 295 -19.52 -22.78 -24.71
CA GLU A 295 -18.63 -21.71 -25.20
C GLU A 295 -17.79 -21.12 -24.09
N ILE A 296 -18.36 -20.97 -22.86
CA ILE A 296 -17.61 -20.56 -21.68
C ILE A 296 -16.51 -21.57 -21.37
N ASN A 297 -16.80 -22.86 -21.40
CA ASN A 297 -15.83 -23.91 -21.13
C ASN A 297 -14.69 -23.95 -22.18
N GLU A 298 -15.01 -23.76 -23.45
CA GLU A 298 -14.02 -23.68 -24.53
C GLU A 298 -13.06 -22.47 -24.34
N ILE A 299 -13.59 -21.32 -23.89
CA ILE A 299 -12.76 -20.16 -23.54
C ILE A 299 -11.86 -20.45 -22.36
N VAL A 300 -12.39 -21.05 -21.29
CA VAL A 300 -11.62 -21.40 -20.10
C VAL A 300 -10.49 -22.39 -20.43
N GLU A 301 -10.75 -23.43 -21.24
CA GLU A 301 -9.71 -24.37 -21.68
C GLU A 301 -8.62 -23.67 -22.52
N ARG A 302 -9.00 -22.71 -23.35
CA ARG A 302 -8.06 -21.91 -24.15
C ARG A 302 -7.18 -21.03 -23.27
N ILE A 303 -7.78 -20.32 -22.29
CA ILE A 303 -7.04 -19.53 -21.31
C ILE A 303 -6.05 -20.41 -20.52
N ILE A 304 -6.47 -21.56 -20.08
CA ILE A 304 -5.61 -22.53 -19.36
C ILE A 304 -4.43 -22.98 -20.23
N LYS A 305 -4.64 -23.20 -21.51
CA LYS A 305 -3.60 -23.58 -22.46
C LYS A 305 -2.58 -22.47 -22.68
N ASP A 306 -3.03 -21.22 -22.77
CA ASP A 306 -2.18 -20.04 -23.01
C ASP A 306 -1.45 -19.58 -21.73
N LEU A 307 -1.90 -20.03 -20.55
CA LEU A 307 -1.22 -19.83 -19.27
C LEU A 307 -0.08 -20.84 -19.00
N ARG A 308 -0.02 -21.93 -19.76
CA ARG A 308 1.07 -22.93 -19.68
C ARG A 308 2.24 -22.55 -20.55
#